data_1775a66740ac423994b6e46c41b6629c
#
_entry.id   1775a66740ac423994b6e46c41b6629c
#
_cell.length_a   1.000
_cell.length_b   1.000
_cell.length_c   1.000
_cell.angle_alpha   90.00
_cell.angle_beta   90.00
_cell.angle_gamma   90.00
#
_symmetry.space_group_name_H-M   'P 1'
#
loop_
_entity.id
_entity.type
_entity.pdbx_description
1 polymer ?
#
loop_
_entity_poly.entity_id
_entity_poly.type
_entity_poly.pdbx_seq_one_letter_code
_entity_poly.pdbx_strand_id
1 'polypeptide(L)'
;MPIAPEELPPLSTVEQLAERMGIELVKVGLDEVVGTLPVAGNRQPFGLLHGGASAVLAESLGSTLSALHVLPDRFPVGLELACTHHAAAKDGLVTGVARPIHVGRSTSTSEIVITDESGRRICTAKLTCLHRDSRP
;
A
#
# COMPACT_ATOMS: atom_id res chain seq x y z
N MET A 1 15.02 -11.41 5.00
CA MET A 1 14.57 -12.58 5.78
C MET A 1 13.12 -12.35 6.20
N PRO A 2 12.29 -13.36 6.08
CA PRO A 2 10.95 -13.21 6.64
C PRO A 2 11.05 -13.04 8.17
N ILE A 3 10.32 -12.06 8.68
CA ILE A 3 10.24 -11.79 10.10
C ILE A 3 9.38 -12.89 10.73
N ALA A 4 9.86 -13.49 11.82
CA ALA A 4 9.07 -14.49 12.52
C ALA A 4 7.82 -13.84 13.14
N PRO A 5 6.67 -14.52 13.14
CA PRO A 5 5.43 -13.94 13.67
C PRO A 5 5.54 -13.43 15.12
N GLU A 6 6.34 -14.08 15.94
CA GLU A 6 6.59 -13.68 17.34
C GLU A 6 7.43 -12.41 17.46
N GLU A 7 8.10 -11.99 16.41
CA GLU A 7 8.90 -10.75 16.38
C GLU A 7 8.06 -9.52 15.99
N LEU A 8 6.85 -9.77 15.50
CA LEU A 8 5.96 -8.66 15.11
C LEU A 8 5.32 -8.04 16.35
N PRO A 9 5.11 -6.72 16.35
CA PRO A 9 4.28 -6.09 17.37
C PRO A 9 2.85 -6.65 17.28
N PRO A 10 2.07 -6.61 18.38
CA PRO A 10 0.70 -7.06 18.31
C PRO A 10 -0.09 -6.26 17.28
N LEU A 11 -0.55 -6.95 16.25
CA LEU A 11 -1.34 -6.35 15.18
C LEU A 11 -2.82 -6.51 15.46
N SER A 12 -3.57 -5.43 15.26
CA SER A 12 -5.03 -5.49 15.34
C SER A 12 -5.59 -6.16 14.10
N THR A 13 -6.55 -7.05 14.28
CA THR A 13 -7.31 -7.66 13.19
C THR A 13 -8.74 -7.15 13.12
N VAL A 14 -9.07 -6.16 13.96
CA VAL A 14 -10.42 -5.60 14.10
C VAL A 14 -10.52 -4.30 13.30
N GLU A 15 -11.62 -4.15 12.57
CA GLU A 15 -11.96 -2.90 11.88
C GLU A 15 -10.91 -2.41 10.88
N GLN A 16 -10.29 -3.33 10.16
CA GLN A 16 -9.24 -2.97 9.19
C GLN A 16 -9.84 -2.37 7.92
N LEU A 17 -9.36 -1.19 7.54
CA LEU A 17 -9.81 -0.49 6.34
C LEU A 17 -9.54 -1.30 5.06
N ALA A 18 -8.37 -1.90 4.97
CA ALA A 18 -8.00 -2.72 3.82
C ALA A 18 -8.99 -3.87 3.58
N GLU A 19 -9.39 -4.55 4.65
CA GLU A 19 -10.39 -5.62 4.58
C GLU A 19 -11.75 -5.11 4.11
N ARG A 20 -12.21 -3.97 4.66
CA ARG A 20 -13.47 -3.35 4.25
C ARG A 20 -13.51 -2.99 2.78
N MET A 21 -12.39 -2.58 2.22
CA MET A 21 -12.29 -2.19 0.83
C MET A 21 -12.04 -3.35 -0.12
N GLY A 22 -11.70 -4.54 0.43
CA GLY A 22 -11.40 -5.73 -0.36
C GLY A 22 -9.98 -5.76 -0.90
N ILE A 23 -9.04 -5.06 -0.26
CA ILE A 23 -7.63 -5.12 -0.64
C ILE A 23 -7.06 -6.48 -0.26
N GLU A 24 -6.42 -7.14 -1.23
CA GLU A 24 -5.73 -8.41 -1.02
C GLU A 24 -4.26 -8.28 -1.40
N LEU A 25 -3.37 -8.79 -0.53
CA LEU A 25 -1.96 -8.88 -0.85
C LEU A 25 -1.72 -10.13 -1.69
N VAL A 26 -1.08 -9.95 -2.85
CA VAL A 26 -0.78 -11.02 -3.81
C VAL A 26 0.66 -11.48 -3.68
N LYS A 27 1.57 -10.56 -3.43
CA LYS A 27 2.99 -10.83 -3.27
C LYS A 27 3.55 -9.91 -2.19
N VAL A 28 4.33 -10.48 -1.28
CA VAL A 28 4.98 -9.74 -0.20
C VAL A 28 6.47 -10.07 -0.21
N GLY A 29 7.29 -9.09 -0.50
CA GLY A 29 8.74 -9.26 -0.55
C GLY A 29 9.47 -7.93 -0.35
N LEU A 30 10.78 -8.01 -0.10
CA LEU A 30 11.60 -6.82 0.14
C LEU A 30 11.77 -5.94 -1.09
N ASP A 31 11.68 -6.51 -2.28
CA ASP A 31 11.84 -5.78 -3.54
C ASP A 31 10.54 -5.21 -4.05
N GLU A 32 9.42 -5.85 -3.73
CA GLU A 32 8.10 -5.37 -4.10
C GLU A 32 6.99 -5.99 -3.28
N VAL A 33 5.94 -5.23 -3.10
CA VAL A 33 4.66 -5.68 -2.55
C VAL A 33 3.59 -5.43 -3.60
N VAL A 34 2.81 -6.46 -3.91
CA VAL A 34 1.73 -6.41 -4.90
C VAL A 34 0.41 -6.68 -4.20
N GLY A 35 -0.58 -5.89 -4.53
CA GLY A 35 -1.93 -6.07 -4.01
C GLY A 35 -3.00 -5.65 -5.00
N THR A 36 -4.22 -6.10 -4.77
CA THR A 36 -5.37 -5.81 -5.62
C THR A 36 -6.46 -5.11 -4.83
N LEU A 37 -7.30 -4.37 -5.56
CA LEU A 37 -8.45 -3.66 -5.01
C LEU A 37 -9.61 -3.79 -6.00
N PRO A 38 -10.81 -4.24 -5.57
CA PRO A 38 -11.96 -4.26 -6.45
C PRO A 38 -12.51 -2.84 -6.68
N VAL A 39 -12.94 -2.57 -7.90
CA VAL A 39 -13.64 -1.32 -8.22
C VAL A 39 -15.02 -1.34 -7.58
N ALA A 40 -15.73 -2.47 -7.62
CA ALA A 40 -17.03 -2.64 -6.97
C ALA A 40 -16.91 -2.37 -5.46
N GLY A 41 -17.78 -1.52 -4.93
CA GLY A 41 -17.76 -1.10 -3.53
C GLY A 41 -16.86 0.09 -3.24
N ASN A 42 -16.03 0.51 -4.19
CA ASN A 42 -15.05 1.58 -4.03
C ASN A 42 -15.22 2.67 -5.10
N ARG A 43 -16.45 2.92 -5.51
CA ARG A 43 -16.77 3.85 -6.59
C ARG A 43 -17.03 5.27 -6.08
N GLN A 44 -16.69 6.25 -6.92
CA GLN A 44 -17.12 7.63 -6.75
C GLN A 44 -18.49 7.86 -7.43
N PRO A 45 -19.14 9.05 -7.29
CA PRO A 45 -20.51 9.26 -7.78
C PRO A 45 -20.74 9.05 -9.29
N PHE A 46 -19.72 9.12 -10.12
CA PHE A 46 -19.82 8.89 -11.55
C PHE A 46 -19.61 7.42 -11.94
N GLY A 47 -19.55 6.51 -10.97
CA GLY A 47 -19.44 5.07 -11.23
C GLY A 47 -18.03 4.54 -11.47
N LEU A 48 -17.03 5.37 -11.34
CA LEU A 48 -15.61 5.02 -11.52
C LEU A 48 -14.96 4.75 -10.17
N LEU A 49 -13.83 4.05 -10.19
CA LEU A 49 -13.03 3.85 -8.99
C LEU A 49 -12.71 5.20 -8.34
N HIS A 50 -12.99 5.31 -7.05
CA HIS A 50 -12.68 6.51 -6.28
C HIS A 50 -11.16 6.71 -6.18
N GLY A 51 -10.68 7.92 -6.49
CA GLY A 51 -9.24 8.24 -6.36
C GLY A 51 -8.71 8.02 -4.95
N GLY A 52 -9.53 8.29 -3.92
CA GLY A 52 -9.18 7.96 -2.54
C GLY A 52 -8.99 6.47 -2.29
N ALA A 53 -9.71 5.61 -3.01
CA ALA A 53 -9.53 4.17 -2.92
C ALA A 53 -8.17 3.74 -3.47
N SER A 54 -7.74 4.30 -4.62
CA SER A 54 -6.39 4.11 -5.14
C SER A 54 -5.34 4.59 -4.13
N ALA A 55 -5.59 5.72 -3.48
CA ALA A 55 -4.69 6.25 -2.44
C ALA A 55 -4.55 5.29 -1.26
N VAL A 56 -5.65 4.70 -0.79
CA VAL A 56 -5.60 3.70 0.30
C VAL A 56 -4.81 2.46 -0.12
N LEU A 57 -5.03 1.97 -1.36
CA LEU A 57 -4.23 0.85 -1.88
C LEU A 57 -2.74 1.20 -1.89
N ALA A 58 -2.39 2.36 -2.42
CA ALA A 58 -1.00 2.82 -2.48
C ALA A 58 -0.37 2.91 -1.09
N GLU A 59 -1.05 3.51 -0.13
CA GLU A 59 -0.54 3.63 1.23
C GLU A 59 -0.42 2.27 1.91
N SER A 60 -1.40 1.39 1.74
CA SER A 60 -1.37 0.05 2.32
C SER A 60 -0.18 -0.77 1.80
N LEU A 61 0.07 -0.74 0.49
CA LEU A 61 1.20 -1.47 -0.10
C LEU A 61 2.54 -0.87 0.27
N GLY A 62 2.65 0.45 0.21
CA GLY A 62 3.89 1.15 0.57
C GLY A 62 4.25 1.00 2.05
N SER A 63 3.26 1.05 2.94
CA SER A 63 3.46 0.83 4.38
C SER A 63 3.87 -0.61 4.67
N THR A 64 3.27 -1.58 3.99
CA THR A 64 3.66 -2.98 4.11
C THR A 64 5.11 -3.19 3.69
N LEU A 65 5.49 -2.61 2.55
CA LEU A 65 6.87 -2.68 2.06
C LEU A 65 7.85 -2.05 3.06
N SER A 66 7.53 -0.87 3.58
CA SER A 66 8.36 -0.20 4.60
C SER A 66 8.47 -1.05 5.86
N ALA A 67 7.37 -1.67 6.30
CA ALA A 67 7.36 -2.54 7.48
C ALA A 67 8.32 -3.73 7.33
N LEU A 68 8.37 -4.35 6.15
CA LEU A 68 9.29 -5.46 5.90
C LEU A 68 10.76 -5.08 6.05
N HIS A 69 11.09 -3.81 5.81
CA HIS A 69 12.46 -3.33 5.92
C HIS A 69 12.85 -2.91 7.35
N VAL A 70 11.90 -2.59 8.22
CA VAL A 70 12.22 -1.97 9.52
C VAL A 70 11.76 -2.76 10.74
N LEU A 71 10.79 -3.66 10.59
CA LEU A 71 10.38 -4.54 11.68
C LEU A 71 11.47 -5.56 12.01
N PRO A 72 11.58 -6.03 13.26
CA PRO A 72 10.73 -5.72 14.41
C PRO A 72 11.16 -4.49 15.22
N ASP A 73 12.36 -3.93 14.99
CA ASP A 73 12.93 -2.88 15.84
C ASP A 73 12.17 -1.56 15.72
N ARG A 74 11.62 -1.31 14.56
CA ARG A 74 10.86 -0.12 14.23
C ARG A 74 9.59 -0.47 13.48
N PHE A 75 8.68 0.48 13.40
CA PHE A 75 7.49 0.35 12.56
C PHE A 75 7.31 1.62 11.72
N PRO A 76 6.76 1.51 10.51
CA PRO A 76 6.54 2.66 9.65
C PRO A 76 5.24 3.37 10.01
N VAL A 77 5.27 4.69 9.87
CA VAL A 77 4.08 5.54 9.92
C VAL A 77 4.08 6.39 8.65
N GLY A 78 2.98 6.39 7.91
CA GLY A 78 2.85 7.21 6.71
C GLY A 78 3.03 8.69 7.05
N LEU A 79 3.97 9.34 6.37
CA LEU A 79 4.27 10.76 6.55
C LEU A 79 3.71 11.61 5.43
N GLU A 80 3.85 11.15 4.20
CA GLU A 80 3.39 11.86 3.02
C GLU A 80 3.01 10.89 1.92
N LEU A 81 1.81 11.05 1.37
CA LEU A 81 1.33 10.32 0.22
C LEU A 81 0.96 11.29 -0.88
N ALA A 82 1.51 11.10 -2.07
CA ALA A 82 1.15 11.85 -3.26
C ALA A 82 0.66 10.89 -4.33
N CYS A 83 -0.48 11.19 -4.93
CA CYS A 83 -1.07 10.40 -5.99
C CYS A 83 -1.35 11.27 -7.21
N THR A 84 -1.01 10.76 -8.39
CA THR A 84 -1.46 11.31 -9.66
C THR A 84 -2.35 10.27 -10.33
N HIS A 85 -3.61 10.63 -10.58
CA HIS A 85 -4.58 9.75 -11.24
C HIS A 85 -4.58 10.04 -12.74
N HIS A 86 -4.19 9.04 -13.55
CA HIS A 86 -4.01 9.22 -14.99
C HIS A 86 -5.22 8.78 -15.81
N ALA A 87 -5.93 7.76 -15.35
CA ALA A 87 -7.04 7.16 -16.06
C ALA A 87 -8.06 6.58 -15.10
N ALA A 88 -9.29 6.45 -15.57
CA ALA A 88 -10.39 5.90 -14.80
C ALA A 88 -10.42 4.37 -14.90
N ALA A 89 -10.68 3.69 -13.79
CA ALA A 89 -11.02 2.29 -13.77
C ALA A 89 -12.53 2.14 -13.57
N LYS A 90 -13.18 1.31 -14.38
CA LYS A 90 -14.64 1.16 -14.41
C LYS A 90 -15.12 -0.10 -13.73
N ASP A 91 -14.38 -1.19 -13.86
CA ASP A 91 -14.78 -2.52 -13.42
C ASP A 91 -13.58 -3.36 -13.04
N GLY A 92 -13.84 -4.50 -12.43
CA GLY A 92 -12.84 -5.51 -12.14
C GLY A 92 -11.92 -5.14 -11.00
N LEU A 93 -10.69 -5.63 -11.08
CA LEU A 93 -9.64 -5.38 -10.09
C LEU A 93 -8.63 -4.39 -10.64
N VAL A 94 -8.12 -3.53 -9.77
CA VAL A 94 -6.88 -2.80 -10.05
C VAL A 94 -5.75 -3.44 -9.26
N THR A 95 -4.54 -3.41 -9.81
CA THR A 95 -3.36 -4.01 -9.20
C THR A 95 -2.34 -2.93 -8.92
N GLY A 96 -1.90 -2.86 -7.66
CA GLY A 96 -0.83 -1.97 -7.23
C GLY A 96 0.47 -2.74 -7.04
N VAL A 97 1.57 -2.12 -7.42
CA VAL A 97 2.93 -2.63 -7.19
C VAL A 97 3.73 -1.54 -6.51
N ALA A 98 4.15 -1.81 -5.28
CA ALA A 98 5.02 -0.93 -4.51
C ALA A 98 6.46 -1.41 -4.61
N ARG A 99 7.38 -0.49 -4.93
CA ARG A 99 8.82 -0.74 -4.98
C ARG A 99 9.57 0.31 -4.18
N PRO A 100 10.68 -0.05 -3.50
CA PRO A 100 11.44 0.92 -2.73
C PRO A 100 12.19 1.88 -3.66
N ILE A 101 12.13 3.17 -3.35
CA ILE A 101 12.97 4.21 -3.94
C ILE A 101 14.17 4.44 -3.03
N HIS A 102 13.91 4.53 -1.72
CA HIS A 102 14.93 4.80 -0.72
C HIS A 102 14.52 4.15 0.60
N VAL A 103 15.44 3.45 1.21
CA VAL A 103 15.26 2.89 2.56
C VAL A 103 16.38 3.44 3.42
N GLY A 104 16.05 4.45 4.21
CA GLY A 104 16.97 5.08 5.13
C GLY A 104 16.77 4.64 6.56
N ARG A 105 17.53 5.23 7.46
CA ARG A 105 17.45 4.95 8.89
C ARG A 105 16.15 5.49 9.51
N SER A 106 15.76 6.69 9.14
CA SER A 106 14.63 7.41 9.75
C SER A 106 13.39 7.44 8.85
N THR A 107 13.58 7.31 7.55
CA THR A 107 12.51 7.34 6.56
C THR A 107 12.73 6.33 5.45
N SER A 108 11.65 5.93 4.82
CA SER A 108 11.68 5.18 3.56
C SER A 108 10.67 5.79 2.60
N THR A 109 10.99 5.72 1.31
CA THR A 109 10.12 6.20 0.25
C THR A 109 9.92 5.08 -0.76
N SER A 110 8.69 4.85 -1.16
CA SER A 110 8.35 3.87 -2.19
C SER A 110 7.52 4.51 -3.29
N GLU A 111 7.65 3.95 -4.50
CA GLU A 111 6.78 4.24 -5.63
C GLU A 111 5.74 3.14 -5.73
N ILE A 112 4.50 3.53 -5.96
CA ILE A 112 3.40 2.60 -6.19
C ILE A 112 2.77 2.91 -7.54
N VAL A 113 2.71 1.90 -8.40
CA VAL A 113 2.07 1.99 -9.71
C VAL A 113 0.82 1.13 -9.68
N ILE A 114 -0.33 1.73 -10.02
CA ILE A 114 -1.60 1.02 -10.06
C ILE A 114 -2.07 0.93 -11.51
N THR A 115 -2.43 -0.29 -11.92
CA THR A 115 -2.89 -0.59 -13.27
C THR A 115 -4.28 -1.24 -13.23
N ASP A 116 -5.06 -1.08 -14.30
CA ASP A 116 -6.31 -1.80 -14.49
C ASP A 116 -6.07 -3.20 -15.10
N GLU A 117 -7.14 -3.96 -15.33
CA GLU A 117 -7.04 -5.32 -15.88
C GLU A 117 -6.46 -5.37 -17.29
N SER A 118 -6.51 -4.27 -18.03
CA SER A 118 -5.87 -4.18 -19.36
C SER A 118 -4.39 -3.86 -19.29
N GLY A 119 -3.85 -3.61 -18.10
CA GLY A 119 -2.47 -3.21 -17.90
C GLY A 119 -2.24 -1.70 -18.06
N ARG A 120 -3.30 -0.92 -18.23
CA ARG A 120 -3.20 0.54 -18.34
C ARG A 120 -2.90 1.14 -16.97
N ARG A 121 -1.92 2.02 -16.89
CA ARG A 121 -1.61 2.74 -15.65
C ARG A 121 -2.73 3.73 -15.34
N ILE A 122 -3.34 3.58 -14.18
CA ILE A 122 -4.40 4.48 -13.72
C ILE A 122 -3.92 5.45 -12.64
N CYS A 123 -2.88 5.10 -11.89
CA CYS A 123 -2.35 5.94 -10.82
C CYS A 123 -0.86 5.71 -10.63
N THR A 124 -0.14 6.79 -10.36
CA THR A 124 1.23 6.76 -9.87
C THR A 124 1.25 7.42 -8.51
N ALA A 125 1.79 6.75 -7.50
CA ALA A 125 1.87 7.27 -6.15
C ALA A 125 3.28 7.18 -5.60
N LYS A 126 3.55 8.02 -4.62
CA LYS A 126 4.77 8.00 -3.83
C LYS A 126 4.39 8.10 -2.37
N LEU A 127 4.90 7.18 -1.56
CA LEU A 127 4.70 7.17 -0.12
C LEU A 127 6.02 7.30 0.60
N THR A 128 6.10 8.27 1.51
CA THR A 128 7.20 8.39 2.46
C THR A 128 6.69 8.02 3.84
N CYS A 129 7.40 7.10 4.51
CA CYS A 129 7.12 6.68 5.87
C CYS A 129 8.21 7.15 6.81
N LEU A 130 7.81 7.55 8.02
CA LEU A 130 8.70 7.77 9.14
C LEU A 130 8.85 6.44 9.89
N HIS A 131 10.09 6.11 10.27
CA HIS A 131 10.37 4.93 11.08
C HIS A 131 10.36 5.31 12.57
N ARG A 132 9.48 4.70 13.31
CA ARG A 132 9.35 4.91 14.76
C ARG A 132 9.86 3.69 15.52
N ASP A 133 10.44 3.93 16.69
CA ASP A 133 10.89 2.84 17.54
C ASP A 133 9.70 2.03 18.06
N SER A 134 9.81 0.70 17.98
CA SER A 134 8.76 -0.22 18.42
C SER A 134 8.72 -0.35 19.95
N ARG A 135 9.79 0.10 20.63
CA ARG A 135 9.88 0.08 22.09
C ARG A 135 9.66 1.48 22.65
N PRO A 136 8.95 1.58 23.76
CA PRO A 136 8.78 2.86 24.45
C PRO A 136 10.10 3.40 24.98
#